data_c067d0778f14f63e3d81c7b69c415b7d
#
_entry.id   c067d0778f14f63e3d81c7b69c415b7d
#
_cell.length_a   1.000
_cell.length_b   1.000
_cell.length_c   1.000
_cell.angle_alpha   90.00
_cell.angle_beta   90.00
_cell.angle_gamma   90.00
#
_symmetry.space_group_name_H-M   'P 1'
#
loop_
_entity.id
_entity.type
_entity.pdbx_description
1 polymer ?
#
loop_
_entity_poly.entity_id
_entity_poly.type
_entity_poly.pdbx_seq_one_letter_code
_entity_poly.pdbx_strand_id
1 'polypeptide(L)'
;MERKHSMKHCRLAHSLLLSLFLLATGIADLAAADSAARKPVLLYSRYYNAVGETRYLPDGTYKDILTRLRGEFDVRVHSEPLNEQTLAGVNVLLIANPSDKAVGTNLPPPHVTAADIGALTRYVEQGGGLIALGNQENHNLEIEAMNKLLLRFGLQFTNLYTDVKKLVLPRETPVIGGLLWGYYTGNLVLTTPGHPAKPRPLVLNDLAQKPLNGTRDTPGALLAVAEPGRGHVAVVTDAGWISNDALSEKGIGGVAIKGQDNWEIFRRLAHWAAGTAASANSSKTE
;
A
#
# COMPACT_ATOMS: atom_id res chain seq x y z
N MET A 1 -60.89 2.88 -55.31
CA MET A 1 -60.94 1.81 -54.30
C MET A 1 -59.59 1.86 -53.58
N GLU A 2 -59.57 2.61 -52.48
CA GLU A 2 -58.35 3.06 -51.81
C GLU A 2 -57.93 2.11 -50.67
N ARG A 3 -56.61 1.86 -50.59
CA ARG A 3 -56.00 1.10 -49.50
C ARG A 3 -55.78 2.01 -48.28
N LYS A 4 -56.56 1.83 -47.25
CA LYS A 4 -56.24 2.33 -45.89
C LYS A 4 -55.91 1.13 -44.99
N HIS A 5 -54.64 0.77 -44.87
CA HIS A 5 -54.12 -0.01 -43.74
C HIS A 5 -52.60 0.12 -43.76
N SER A 6 -52.00 0.95 -42.91
CA SER A 6 -50.67 0.78 -42.30
C SER A 6 -50.23 2.04 -41.54
N MET A 7 -50.77 2.30 -40.40
CA MET A 7 -50.17 3.31 -39.51
C MET A 7 -50.39 3.05 -37.99
N LYS A 8 -50.77 1.85 -37.59
CA LYS A 8 -50.99 1.55 -36.16
C LYS A 8 -49.92 0.72 -35.50
N HIS A 9 -48.99 0.11 -36.24
CA HIS A 9 -47.95 -0.75 -35.62
C HIS A 9 -46.62 -0.05 -35.30
N CYS A 10 -46.38 1.15 -35.83
CA CYS A 10 -45.12 1.87 -35.59
C CYS A 10 -45.04 2.60 -34.23
N ARG A 11 -46.19 2.92 -33.63
CA ARG A 11 -46.21 3.67 -32.33
C ARG A 11 -46.01 2.78 -31.11
N LEU A 12 -46.38 1.50 -31.15
CA LEU A 12 -46.17 0.57 -30.02
C LEU A 12 -44.71 0.14 -29.87
N ALA A 13 -43.96 -0.03 -30.98
CA ALA A 13 -42.59 -0.43 -30.94
C ALA A 13 -41.66 0.66 -30.33
N HIS A 14 -41.95 1.94 -30.58
CA HIS A 14 -41.16 3.04 -30.03
C HIS A 14 -41.34 3.23 -28.53
N SER A 15 -42.54 2.98 -27.99
CA SER A 15 -42.80 3.09 -26.55
C SER A 15 -42.16 1.97 -25.75
N LEU A 16 -42.07 0.75 -26.30
CA LEU A 16 -41.38 -0.36 -25.61
C LEU A 16 -39.85 -0.19 -25.57
N LEU A 17 -39.25 0.33 -26.64
CA LEU A 17 -37.81 0.59 -26.69
C LEU A 17 -37.38 1.71 -25.74
N LEU A 18 -38.18 2.78 -25.60
CA LEU A 18 -37.88 3.87 -24.70
C LEU A 18 -38.00 3.44 -23.22
N SER A 19 -38.95 2.56 -22.89
CA SER A 19 -39.10 2.02 -21.52
C SER A 19 -37.94 1.07 -21.13
N LEU A 20 -37.43 0.29 -22.06
CA LEU A 20 -36.27 -0.57 -21.80
C LEU A 20 -34.98 0.23 -21.60
N PHE A 21 -34.83 1.35 -22.32
CA PHE A 21 -33.64 2.20 -22.17
C PHE A 21 -33.62 2.95 -20.83
N LEU A 22 -34.78 3.39 -20.33
CA LEU A 22 -34.91 4.04 -19.01
C LEU A 22 -34.68 3.06 -17.86
N LEU A 23 -35.08 1.78 -18.00
CA LEU A 23 -34.77 0.76 -16.99
C LEU A 23 -33.28 0.42 -16.93
N ALA A 24 -32.60 0.36 -18.08
CA ALA A 24 -31.17 0.05 -18.14
C ALA A 24 -30.29 1.15 -17.53
N THR A 25 -30.64 2.44 -17.71
CA THR A 25 -29.94 3.56 -17.12
C THR A 25 -30.15 3.64 -15.59
N GLY A 26 -31.35 3.34 -15.10
CA GLY A 26 -31.63 3.33 -13.66
C GLY A 26 -30.90 2.23 -12.89
N ILE A 27 -30.69 1.06 -13.49
CA ILE A 27 -29.94 -0.05 -12.87
C ILE A 27 -28.43 0.26 -12.85
N ALA A 28 -27.90 0.91 -13.89
CA ALA A 28 -26.51 1.31 -13.94
C ALA A 28 -26.17 2.39 -12.89
N ASP A 29 -27.07 3.35 -12.67
CA ASP A 29 -26.91 4.40 -11.66
C ASP A 29 -27.02 3.85 -10.22
N LEU A 30 -27.90 2.87 -9.97
CA LEU A 30 -27.99 2.21 -8.66
C LEU A 30 -26.71 1.38 -8.36
N ALA A 31 -26.17 0.67 -9.35
CA ALA A 31 -24.94 -0.10 -9.19
C ALA A 31 -23.71 0.81 -8.97
N ALA A 32 -23.68 1.96 -9.63
CA ALA A 32 -22.62 2.97 -9.46
C ALA A 32 -22.72 3.66 -8.09
N ALA A 33 -23.93 3.95 -7.60
CA ALA A 33 -24.14 4.57 -6.30
C ALA A 33 -23.78 3.63 -5.13
N ASP A 34 -24.06 2.32 -5.24
CA ASP A 34 -23.69 1.34 -4.21
C ASP A 34 -22.17 1.06 -4.20
N SER A 35 -21.51 1.15 -5.35
CA SER A 35 -20.04 1.06 -5.47
C SER A 35 -19.32 2.27 -4.86
N ALA A 36 -19.91 3.46 -4.91
CA ALA A 36 -19.31 4.68 -4.37
C ALA A 36 -19.35 4.76 -2.83
N ALA A 37 -20.19 3.94 -2.17
CA ALA A 37 -20.38 3.96 -0.72
C ALA A 37 -19.48 2.97 0.04
N ARG A 38 -18.80 2.06 -0.64
CA ARG A 38 -18.04 0.99 0.00
C ARG A 38 -16.58 1.39 0.21
N LYS A 39 -16.11 1.38 1.45
CA LYS A 39 -14.70 1.61 1.75
C LYS A 39 -13.83 0.54 1.09
N PRO A 40 -12.68 0.91 0.48
CA PRO A 40 -11.72 -0.08 -0.01
C PRO A 40 -11.20 -0.95 1.14
N VAL A 41 -10.94 -2.21 0.86
CA VAL A 41 -10.43 -3.18 1.84
C VAL A 41 -8.91 -3.08 1.92
N LEU A 42 -8.37 -2.79 3.11
CA LEU A 42 -6.97 -2.91 3.42
C LEU A 42 -6.77 -4.15 4.31
N LEU A 43 -6.03 -5.14 3.80
CA LEU A 43 -5.68 -6.35 4.51
C LEU A 43 -4.27 -6.23 5.08
N TYR A 44 -4.14 -6.23 6.40
CA TYR A 44 -2.84 -6.38 7.07
C TYR A 44 -2.50 -7.87 7.19
N SER A 45 -1.41 -8.34 6.59
CA SER A 45 -0.91 -9.69 6.78
C SER A 45 -0.04 -9.77 8.03
N ARG A 46 -0.52 -10.50 9.03
CA ARG A 46 0.26 -10.87 10.23
C ARG A 46 0.99 -12.20 10.05
N TYR A 47 0.70 -12.94 9.01
CA TYR A 47 1.17 -14.31 8.80
C TYR A 47 2.70 -14.43 8.82
N TYR A 48 3.41 -13.46 8.24
CA TYR A 48 4.87 -13.49 8.16
C TYR A 48 5.59 -12.90 9.38
N ASN A 49 4.86 -12.52 10.43
CA ASN A 49 5.47 -11.99 11.65
C ASN A 49 5.69 -13.10 12.67
N ALA A 50 6.85 -13.08 13.35
CA ALA A 50 7.16 -14.05 14.40
C ALA A 50 6.17 -13.94 15.57
N VAL A 51 5.79 -15.08 16.15
CA VAL A 51 5.04 -15.12 17.40
C VAL A 51 5.89 -14.48 18.51
N GLY A 52 5.31 -13.56 19.26
CA GLY A 52 6.01 -12.80 20.30
C GLY A 52 6.71 -11.53 19.80
N GLU A 53 6.71 -11.23 18.48
CA GLU A 53 7.09 -9.91 17.98
C GLU A 53 6.05 -8.88 18.44
N THR A 54 6.52 -7.72 18.86
CA THR A 54 5.66 -6.62 19.33
C THR A 54 5.72 -5.40 18.43
N ARG A 55 6.76 -5.31 17.59
CA ARG A 55 6.97 -4.19 16.66
C ARG A 55 6.11 -4.40 15.41
N TYR A 56 5.64 -3.30 14.86
CA TYR A 56 4.94 -3.24 13.56
C TYR A 56 3.62 -4.01 13.49
N LEU A 57 3.07 -4.48 14.63
CA LEU A 57 1.85 -5.29 14.69
C LEU A 57 0.58 -4.45 14.92
N PRO A 58 -0.58 -4.93 14.45
CA PRO A 58 -1.87 -4.24 14.58
C PRO A 58 -2.32 -4.00 16.02
N ASP A 59 -1.99 -4.92 16.92
CA ASP A 59 -2.26 -4.86 18.36
C ASP A 59 -1.07 -4.28 19.17
N GLY A 60 0.01 -3.94 18.48
CA GLY A 60 1.23 -3.38 19.02
C GLY A 60 1.47 -1.94 18.54
N THR A 61 2.65 -1.72 17.95
CA THR A 61 3.09 -0.37 17.57
C THR A 61 2.37 0.22 16.35
N TYR A 62 1.52 -0.54 15.64
CA TYR A 62 0.73 -0.05 14.51
C TYR A 62 -0.75 0.20 14.86
N LYS A 63 -1.12 0.12 16.13
CA LYS A 63 -2.51 0.31 16.56
C LYS A 63 -3.09 1.65 16.10
N ASP A 64 -2.34 2.74 16.25
CA ASP A 64 -2.84 4.08 15.97
C ASP A 64 -3.00 4.33 14.46
N ILE A 65 -2.02 3.93 13.65
CA ILE A 65 -2.10 4.09 12.20
C ILE A 65 -3.27 3.31 11.61
N LEU A 66 -3.47 2.06 12.02
CA LEU A 66 -4.56 1.23 11.54
C LEU A 66 -5.93 1.72 12.05
N THR A 67 -5.98 2.29 13.25
CA THR A 67 -7.19 2.91 13.79
C THR A 67 -7.60 4.14 12.96
N ARG A 68 -6.64 5.00 12.60
CA ARG A 68 -6.90 6.14 11.71
C ARG A 68 -7.36 5.69 10.32
N LEU A 69 -6.74 4.67 9.76
CA LEU A 69 -7.12 4.14 8.45
C LEU A 69 -8.56 3.61 8.40
N ARG A 70 -9.12 3.11 9.50
CA ARG A 70 -10.53 2.67 9.55
C ARG A 70 -11.53 3.78 9.22
N GLY A 71 -11.11 5.04 9.29
CA GLY A 71 -11.90 6.16 8.78
C GLY A 71 -12.19 6.06 7.28
N GLU A 72 -11.24 5.55 6.50
CA GLU A 72 -11.26 5.56 5.03
C GLU A 72 -11.24 4.15 4.40
N PHE A 73 -10.79 3.13 5.13
CA PHE A 73 -10.67 1.74 4.69
C PHE A 73 -11.45 0.77 5.59
N ASP A 74 -11.90 -0.35 5.02
CA ASP A 74 -12.26 -1.55 5.78
C ASP A 74 -10.95 -2.29 6.12
N VAL A 75 -10.41 -2.02 7.31
CA VAL A 75 -9.12 -2.57 7.75
C VAL A 75 -9.31 -3.93 8.39
N ARG A 76 -8.76 -4.96 7.75
CA ARG A 76 -8.79 -6.35 8.20
C ARG A 76 -7.39 -6.83 8.58
N VAL A 77 -7.31 -7.78 9.52
CA VAL A 77 -6.08 -8.47 9.92
C VAL A 77 -6.19 -9.94 9.56
N HIS A 78 -5.15 -10.50 8.95
CA HIS A 78 -5.12 -11.89 8.51
C HIS A 78 -3.84 -12.58 9.02
N SER A 79 -4.00 -13.76 9.63
CA SER A 79 -2.90 -14.50 10.27
C SER A 79 -2.61 -15.85 9.62
N GLU A 80 -3.30 -16.18 8.55
CA GLU A 80 -3.16 -17.44 7.82
C GLU A 80 -2.42 -17.24 6.48
N PRO A 81 -1.99 -18.30 5.79
CA PRO A 81 -1.37 -18.19 4.46
C PRO A 81 -2.22 -17.39 3.49
N LEU A 82 -1.55 -16.56 2.68
CA LEU A 82 -2.19 -15.78 1.65
C LEU A 82 -2.44 -16.65 0.40
N ASN A 83 -3.64 -16.57 -0.14
CA ASN A 83 -4.03 -17.26 -1.37
C ASN A 83 -5.05 -16.43 -2.16
N GLU A 84 -5.45 -16.87 -3.34
CA GLU A 84 -6.39 -16.15 -4.18
C GLU A 84 -7.74 -15.88 -3.49
N GLN A 85 -8.21 -16.82 -2.68
CA GLN A 85 -9.48 -16.67 -1.95
C GLN A 85 -9.38 -15.61 -0.86
N THR A 86 -8.29 -15.57 -0.09
CA THR A 86 -8.08 -14.55 0.96
C THR A 86 -7.85 -13.17 0.38
N LEU A 87 -7.31 -13.08 -0.83
CA LEU A 87 -7.05 -11.83 -1.54
C LEU A 87 -8.26 -11.34 -2.37
N ALA A 88 -9.30 -12.15 -2.52
CA ALA A 88 -10.51 -11.76 -3.25
C ALA A 88 -11.19 -10.55 -2.60
N GLY A 89 -11.38 -9.48 -3.37
CA GLY A 89 -11.97 -8.22 -2.89
C GLY A 89 -11.07 -7.37 -1.99
N VAL A 90 -9.82 -7.74 -1.80
CA VAL A 90 -8.82 -6.89 -1.14
C VAL A 90 -8.32 -5.85 -2.13
N ASN A 91 -8.32 -4.57 -1.73
CA ASN A 91 -7.79 -3.48 -2.54
C ASN A 91 -6.31 -3.22 -2.26
N VAL A 92 -5.90 -3.32 -0.98
CA VAL A 92 -4.51 -3.14 -0.56
C VAL A 92 -4.11 -4.24 0.41
N LEU A 93 -3.01 -4.91 0.13
CA LEU A 93 -2.31 -5.78 1.06
C LEU A 93 -1.14 -5.02 1.69
N LEU A 94 -1.08 -5.01 3.02
CA LEU A 94 0.04 -4.48 3.79
C LEU A 94 0.82 -5.63 4.41
N ILE A 95 2.10 -5.74 4.06
CA ILE A 95 3.09 -6.64 4.69
C ILE A 95 4.13 -5.75 5.39
N ALA A 96 4.18 -5.81 6.71
CA ALA A 96 5.08 -4.99 7.50
C ALA A 96 6.14 -5.83 8.18
N ASN A 97 7.39 -5.63 7.79
CA ASN A 97 8.58 -6.23 8.37
C ASN A 97 8.45 -7.74 8.61
N PRO A 98 8.27 -8.56 7.55
CA PRO A 98 8.23 -10.02 7.71
C PRO A 98 9.45 -10.47 8.52
N SER A 99 9.25 -11.40 9.44
CA SER A 99 10.28 -11.79 10.42
C SER A 99 11.20 -12.87 9.88
N ASP A 100 12.52 -12.72 10.08
CA ASP A 100 13.53 -13.71 9.72
C ASP A 100 13.65 -14.83 10.77
N LYS A 101 13.57 -14.46 12.06
CA LYS A 101 13.86 -15.37 13.19
C LYS A 101 12.71 -15.43 14.18
N ALA A 102 12.64 -16.55 14.87
CA ALA A 102 11.76 -16.69 16.02
C ALA A 102 12.10 -15.68 17.12
N VAL A 103 11.10 -15.31 17.91
CA VAL A 103 11.27 -14.50 19.13
C VAL A 103 11.22 -15.42 20.34
N GLY A 104 12.27 -15.42 21.13
CA GLY A 104 12.39 -16.29 22.30
C GLY A 104 12.42 -17.78 21.94
N THR A 105 11.55 -18.57 22.56
CA THR A 105 11.41 -20.02 22.35
C THR A 105 10.27 -20.39 21.41
N ASN A 106 9.67 -19.42 20.72
CA ASN A 106 8.58 -19.67 19.77
C ASN A 106 9.09 -20.38 18.51
N LEU A 107 8.14 -20.90 17.71
CA LEU A 107 8.48 -21.48 16.40
C LEU A 107 8.98 -20.42 15.44
N PRO A 108 9.83 -20.79 14.46
CA PRO A 108 10.23 -19.89 13.38
C PRO A 108 8.99 -19.32 12.65
N PRO A 109 9.04 -18.05 12.22
CA PRO A 109 7.98 -17.47 11.43
C PRO A 109 7.93 -18.13 10.04
N PRO A 110 6.76 -18.18 9.41
CA PRO A 110 6.68 -18.58 8.02
C PRO A 110 7.31 -17.50 7.11
N HIS A 111 8.03 -17.95 6.09
CA HIS A 111 8.58 -17.08 5.06
C HIS A 111 7.74 -17.16 3.79
N VAL A 112 7.90 -16.17 2.90
CA VAL A 112 7.20 -16.13 1.60
C VAL A 112 7.57 -17.34 0.76
N THR A 113 6.58 -18.14 0.36
CA THR A 113 6.74 -19.36 -0.43
C THR A 113 6.56 -19.09 -1.94
N ALA A 114 6.90 -20.07 -2.79
CA ALA A 114 6.62 -19.99 -4.23
C ALA A 114 5.12 -19.89 -4.53
N ALA A 115 4.27 -20.50 -3.72
CA ALA A 115 2.81 -20.42 -3.85
C ALA A 115 2.32 -19.00 -3.54
N ASP A 116 2.83 -18.38 -2.46
CA ASP A 116 2.53 -17.00 -2.11
C ASP A 116 2.97 -16.05 -3.22
N ILE A 117 4.19 -16.20 -3.75
CA ILE A 117 4.69 -15.39 -4.86
C ILE A 117 3.74 -15.47 -6.05
N GLY A 118 3.28 -16.67 -6.43
CA GLY A 118 2.35 -16.84 -7.52
C GLY A 118 1.01 -16.14 -7.28
N ALA A 119 0.42 -16.30 -6.10
CA ALA A 119 -0.86 -15.68 -5.73
C ALA A 119 -0.74 -14.15 -5.66
N LEU A 120 0.29 -13.65 -5.00
CA LEU A 120 0.51 -12.21 -4.83
C LEU A 120 0.85 -11.50 -6.16
N THR A 121 1.63 -12.14 -7.03
CA THR A 121 1.92 -11.59 -8.36
C THR A 121 0.63 -11.43 -9.16
N ARG A 122 -0.19 -12.48 -9.25
CA ARG A 122 -1.49 -12.40 -9.94
C ARG A 122 -2.42 -11.36 -9.34
N TYR A 123 -2.53 -11.33 -8.01
CA TYR A 123 -3.34 -10.35 -7.28
C TYR A 123 -2.97 -8.91 -7.68
N VAL A 124 -1.68 -8.58 -7.67
CA VAL A 124 -1.21 -7.23 -8.04
C VAL A 124 -1.45 -6.97 -9.53
N GLU A 125 -1.07 -7.86 -10.43
CA GLU A 125 -1.26 -7.68 -11.88
C GLU A 125 -2.73 -7.49 -12.27
N GLN A 126 -3.65 -8.05 -11.49
CA GLN A 126 -5.11 -7.90 -11.67
C GLN A 126 -5.69 -6.61 -11.09
N GLY A 127 -4.90 -5.78 -10.45
CA GLY A 127 -5.31 -4.46 -9.94
C GLY A 127 -5.25 -4.31 -8.42
N GLY A 128 -4.76 -5.31 -7.70
CA GLY A 128 -4.50 -5.20 -6.27
C GLY A 128 -3.30 -4.32 -5.96
N GLY A 129 -3.29 -3.72 -4.78
CA GLY A 129 -2.17 -2.95 -4.27
C GLY A 129 -1.34 -3.72 -3.25
N LEU A 130 -0.02 -3.61 -3.30
CA LEU A 130 0.89 -4.14 -2.29
C LEU A 130 1.70 -3.02 -1.67
N ILE A 131 1.65 -2.90 -0.35
CA ILE A 131 2.58 -2.06 0.42
C ILE A 131 3.46 -3.00 1.25
N ALA A 132 4.75 -3.01 0.98
CA ALA A 132 5.74 -3.75 1.73
C ALA A 132 6.63 -2.77 2.52
N LEU A 133 6.66 -2.94 3.83
CA LEU A 133 7.51 -2.15 4.72
C LEU A 133 8.62 -3.03 5.27
N GLY A 134 9.86 -2.56 5.22
CA GLY A 134 11.00 -3.31 5.74
C GLY A 134 11.99 -2.44 6.46
N ASN A 135 12.40 -2.84 7.68
CA ASN A 135 13.45 -2.16 8.42
C ASN A 135 14.83 -2.74 8.04
N GLN A 136 15.58 -3.28 8.96
CA GLN A 136 16.88 -3.90 8.73
C GLN A 136 16.90 -5.33 9.28
N GLU A 137 17.89 -6.09 8.90
CA GLU A 137 18.10 -7.46 9.39
C GLU A 137 18.22 -7.50 10.93
N ASN A 138 18.91 -6.55 11.55
CA ASN A 138 19.01 -6.49 13.01
C ASN A 138 17.68 -6.14 13.70
N HIS A 139 16.67 -5.72 12.95
CA HIS A 139 15.27 -5.58 13.39
C HIS A 139 14.41 -6.75 12.93
N ASN A 140 15.03 -7.90 12.71
CA ASN A 140 14.39 -9.16 12.34
C ASN A 140 13.66 -9.12 10.99
N LEU A 141 14.14 -8.35 10.01
CA LEU A 141 13.61 -8.35 8.66
C LEU A 141 14.06 -9.60 7.90
N GLU A 142 13.12 -10.35 7.36
CA GLU A 142 13.38 -11.41 6.39
C GLU A 142 13.53 -10.80 4.99
N ILE A 143 14.74 -10.87 4.44
CA ILE A 143 15.09 -10.23 3.17
C ILE A 143 15.06 -11.20 2.00
N GLU A 144 15.52 -12.43 2.20
CA GLU A 144 15.78 -13.38 1.09
C GLU A 144 14.50 -13.83 0.40
N ALA A 145 13.53 -14.36 1.15
CA ALA A 145 12.29 -14.84 0.59
C ALA A 145 11.39 -13.67 0.13
N MET A 146 11.41 -12.55 0.89
CA MET A 146 10.68 -11.35 0.49
C MET A 146 11.19 -10.77 -0.82
N ASN A 147 12.50 -10.78 -1.04
CA ASN A 147 13.08 -10.34 -2.31
C ASN A 147 12.69 -11.23 -3.49
N LYS A 148 12.45 -12.55 -3.30
CA LYS A 148 11.92 -13.41 -4.37
C LYS A 148 10.54 -12.93 -4.86
N LEU A 149 9.72 -12.38 -3.95
CA LEU A 149 8.46 -11.72 -4.32
C LEU A 149 8.71 -10.35 -4.96
N LEU A 150 9.48 -9.49 -4.33
CA LEU A 150 9.66 -8.10 -4.78
C LEU A 150 10.34 -8.01 -6.15
N LEU A 151 11.25 -8.94 -6.48
CA LEU A 151 11.89 -9.04 -7.79
C LEU A 151 10.90 -9.31 -8.92
N ARG A 152 9.70 -9.87 -8.65
CA ARG A 152 8.63 -9.99 -9.65
C ARG A 152 8.13 -8.61 -10.12
N PHE A 153 8.39 -7.59 -9.34
CA PHE A 153 8.03 -6.20 -9.62
C PHE A 153 9.26 -5.32 -9.92
N GLY A 154 10.44 -5.92 -10.03
CA GLY A 154 11.70 -5.22 -10.26
C GLY A 154 12.18 -4.39 -9.06
N LEU A 155 11.76 -4.76 -7.85
CA LEU A 155 12.13 -4.13 -6.58
C LEU A 155 12.86 -5.13 -5.69
N GLN A 156 13.74 -4.66 -4.82
CA GLN A 156 14.38 -5.50 -3.80
C GLN A 156 14.90 -4.69 -2.62
N PHE A 157 14.79 -5.23 -1.41
CA PHE A 157 15.51 -4.73 -0.25
C PHE A 157 16.99 -5.03 -0.38
N THR A 158 17.82 -4.13 0.12
CA THR A 158 19.24 -4.39 0.40
C THR A 158 19.40 -4.80 1.86
N ASN A 159 20.64 -4.96 2.33
CA ASN A 159 20.94 -5.04 3.76
C ASN A 159 21.85 -3.88 4.18
N LEU A 160 21.51 -2.68 3.76
CA LEU A 160 22.27 -1.46 4.01
C LEU A 160 21.53 -0.58 5.00
N TYR A 161 22.28 0.01 5.92
CA TYR A 161 21.70 0.84 6.96
C TYR A 161 21.58 2.28 6.53
N THR A 162 20.47 2.89 6.92
CA THR A 162 20.26 4.33 6.87
C THR A 162 19.86 4.85 8.25
N ASP A 163 20.04 6.15 8.49
CA ASP A 163 19.78 6.78 9.78
C ASP A 163 18.55 7.66 9.77
N VAL A 164 18.21 8.17 10.97
CA VAL A 164 17.13 9.13 11.18
C VAL A 164 17.30 10.34 10.28
N LYS A 165 16.23 10.68 9.58
CA LYS A 165 16.18 11.76 8.59
C LYS A 165 14.88 12.54 8.71
N LYS A 166 14.99 13.84 8.52
CA LYS A 166 13.86 14.74 8.32
C LYS A 166 13.88 15.17 6.85
N LEU A 167 12.96 14.64 6.05
CA LEU A 167 12.95 14.83 4.62
C LEU A 167 11.80 15.75 4.22
N VAL A 168 12.11 16.91 3.64
CA VAL A 168 11.11 17.72 2.94
C VAL A 168 11.02 17.20 1.52
N LEU A 169 9.91 16.55 1.19
CA LEU A 169 9.72 15.93 -0.12
C LEU A 169 9.45 17.03 -1.16
N PRO A 170 10.15 17.01 -2.32
CA PRO A 170 9.87 17.93 -3.42
C PRO A 170 8.40 17.91 -3.81
N ARG A 171 7.83 19.05 -4.21
CA ARG A 171 6.40 19.15 -4.56
C ARG A 171 6.01 18.26 -5.74
N GLU A 172 6.96 18.03 -6.64
CA GLU A 172 6.82 17.19 -7.83
C GLU A 172 6.91 15.68 -7.53
N THR A 173 7.25 15.28 -6.30
CA THR A 173 7.26 13.86 -5.93
C THR A 173 5.85 13.29 -6.07
N PRO A 174 5.65 12.30 -6.95
CA PRO A 174 4.33 11.73 -7.14
C PRO A 174 3.74 11.22 -5.83
N VAL A 175 2.42 11.34 -5.67
CA VAL A 175 1.63 10.87 -4.52
C VAL A 175 1.87 11.67 -3.24
N ILE A 176 3.12 11.91 -2.84
CA ILE A 176 3.50 12.39 -1.50
C ILE A 176 4.25 13.73 -1.51
N GLY A 177 4.29 14.42 -2.64
CA GLY A 177 5.04 15.68 -2.77
C GLY A 177 4.59 16.78 -1.84
N GLY A 178 5.54 17.60 -1.41
CA GLY A 178 5.32 18.74 -0.54
C GLY A 178 5.14 18.40 0.94
N LEU A 179 5.23 17.13 1.33
CA LEU A 179 5.07 16.66 2.71
C LEU A 179 6.43 16.53 3.42
N LEU A 180 6.39 16.58 4.75
CA LEU A 180 7.54 16.35 5.60
C LEU A 180 7.56 14.91 6.10
N TRP A 181 8.49 14.10 5.60
CA TRP A 181 8.64 12.73 6.05
C TRP A 181 9.61 12.63 7.22
N GLY A 182 9.12 12.14 8.34
CA GLY A 182 9.93 11.68 9.47
C GLY A 182 10.35 10.24 9.24
N TYR A 183 11.54 10.03 8.69
CA TYR A 183 12.16 8.74 8.50
C TYR A 183 13.10 8.43 9.67
N TYR A 184 13.08 7.22 10.21
CA TYR A 184 13.91 6.90 11.37
C TYR A 184 15.14 6.07 10.98
N THR A 185 14.99 4.79 10.80
CA THR A 185 16.09 3.94 10.37
C THR A 185 15.54 2.85 9.47
N GLY A 186 16.32 2.40 8.53
CA GLY A 186 15.85 1.35 7.62
C GLY A 186 16.95 0.86 6.70
N ASN A 187 16.47 0.29 5.65
CA ASN A 187 17.22 -0.32 4.59
C ASN A 187 17.21 0.59 3.35
N LEU A 188 17.55 0.05 2.20
CA LEU A 188 17.37 0.69 0.89
C LEU A 188 16.64 -0.25 -0.05
N VAL A 189 15.94 0.33 -1.01
CA VAL A 189 15.31 -0.39 -2.11
C VAL A 189 16.09 -0.14 -3.38
N LEU A 190 16.47 -1.21 -4.08
CA LEU A 190 16.98 -1.13 -5.46
C LEU A 190 15.83 -1.35 -6.43
N THR A 191 15.93 -0.67 -7.58
CA THR A 191 15.02 -0.83 -8.72
C THR A 191 15.75 -1.44 -9.89
N THR A 192 15.08 -2.33 -10.64
CA THR A 192 15.65 -2.98 -11.85
C THR A 192 15.30 -2.16 -13.08
N PRO A 193 16.25 -1.46 -13.71
CA PRO A 193 15.96 -0.67 -14.91
C PRO A 193 15.40 -1.54 -16.04
N GLY A 194 14.42 -1.00 -16.78
CA GLY A 194 13.81 -1.70 -17.93
C GLY A 194 12.87 -2.85 -17.57
N HIS A 195 12.61 -3.11 -16.29
CA HIS A 195 11.65 -4.13 -15.87
C HIS A 195 10.20 -3.78 -16.31
N PRO A 196 9.40 -4.74 -16.80
CA PRO A 196 8.02 -4.49 -17.29
C PRO A 196 7.10 -3.81 -16.28
N ALA A 197 7.29 -4.04 -14.98
CA ALA A 197 6.54 -3.39 -13.90
C ALA A 197 6.90 -1.90 -13.69
N LYS A 198 7.82 -1.35 -14.48
CA LYS A 198 8.25 0.08 -14.44
C LYS A 198 8.63 0.55 -13.03
N PRO A 199 9.52 -0.17 -12.33
CA PRO A 199 9.95 0.24 -10.99
C PRO A 199 10.70 1.58 -11.06
N ARG A 200 10.39 2.46 -10.11
CA ARG A 200 11.07 3.75 -9.99
C ARG A 200 11.21 4.17 -8.52
N PRO A 201 12.29 4.85 -8.15
CA PRO A 201 12.39 5.48 -6.86
C PRO A 201 11.43 6.67 -6.79
N LEU A 202 10.76 6.86 -5.65
CA LEU A 202 10.05 8.10 -5.32
C LEU A 202 10.87 8.98 -4.40
N VAL A 203 11.59 8.39 -3.46
CA VAL A 203 12.47 9.10 -2.53
C VAL A 203 13.83 8.40 -2.52
N LEU A 204 14.83 9.11 -3.00
CA LEU A 204 16.21 8.63 -3.01
C LEU A 204 16.91 8.88 -1.67
N ASN A 205 17.91 8.10 -1.36
CA ASN A 205 18.71 8.29 -0.16
C ASN A 205 19.53 9.59 -0.17
N ASP A 206 19.81 10.15 -1.34
CA ASP A 206 20.51 11.43 -1.52
C ASP A 206 19.70 12.66 -1.09
N LEU A 207 18.36 12.56 -1.02
CA LEU A 207 17.50 13.60 -0.45
C LEU A 207 17.62 13.69 1.07
N ALA A 208 18.24 12.73 1.71
CA ALA A 208 18.39 12.67 3.15
C ALA A 208 19.45 13.63 3.65
N GLN A 209 19.23 14.20 4.83
CA GLN A 209 20.28 14.89 5.57
C GLN A 209 21.44 13.93 5.82
N LYS A 210 22.66 14.46 6.02
CA LYS A 210 23.86 13.66 6.22
C LYS A 210 23.63 12.54 7.24
N PRO A 211 23.78 11.28 6.86
CA PRO A 211 23.58 10.16 7.77
C PRO A 211 24.71 10.11 8.81
N LEU A 212 24.40 9.60 10.01
CA LEU A 212 25.36 9.53 11.11
C LEU A 212 26.53 8.58 10.81
N ASN A 213 26.27 7.50 10.09
CA ASN A 213 27.26 6.44 9.84
C ASN A 213 27.82 6.42 8.40
N GLY A 214 27.67 7.48 7.65
CA GLY A 214 28.35 7.66 6.37
C GLY A 214 27.76 6.89 5.20
N THR A 215 26.52 6.40 5.27
CA THR A 215 25.85 5.67 4.18
C THR A 215 25.23 6.57 3.10
N ARG A 216 25.54 7.86 3.10
CA ARG A 216 24.95 8.86 2.21
C ARG A 216 25.08 8.55 0.73
N ASP A 217 26.23 8.05 0.34
CA ASP A 217 26.55 7.76 -1.06
C ASP A 217 26.13 6.35 -1.50
N THR A 218 25.46 5.62 -0.62
CA THR A 218 24.96 4.28 -0.94
C THR A 218 23.78 4.41 -1.89
N PRO A 219 23.82 3.80 -3.08
CA PRO A 219 22.72 3.87 -4.04
C PRO A 219 21.50 3.15 -3.52
N GLY A 220 20.34 3.70 -3.82
CA GLY A 220 19.05 3.11 -3.46
C GLY A 220 18.00 4.14 -3.04
N ALA A 221 16.78 3.67 -2.92
CA ALA A 221 15.64 4.49 -2.53
C ALA A 221 15.23 4.19 -1.09
N LEU A 222 14.69 5.17 -0.40
CA LEU A 222 13.96 5.00 0.87
C LEU A 222 12.52 4.55 0.61
N LEU A 223 11.98 4.94 -0.53
CA LEU A 223 10.67 4.55 -1.04
C LEU A 223 10.75 4.40 -2.55
N ALA A 224 10.34 3.23 -3.04
CA ALA A 224 10.23 2.94 -4.46
C ALA A 224 8.85 2.33 -4.78
N VAL A 225 8.40 2.53 -6.02
CA VAL A 225 7.12 2.02 -6.48
C VAL A 225 7.27 1.27 -7.79
N ALA A 226 6.29 0.40 -8.10
CA ALA A 226 6.13 -0.25 -9.39
C ALA A 226 4.65 -0.34 -9.76
N GLU A 227 4.35 -0.45 -11.04
CA GLU A 227 2.99 -0.51 -11.60
C GLU A 227 2.84 -1.74 -12.51
N PRO A 228 2.83 -2.97 -11.95
CA PRO A 228 2.67 -4.19 -12.72
C PRO A 228 1.21 -4.41 -13.13
N GLY A 229 0.98 -4.63 -14.43
CA GLY A 229 -0.38 -4.85 -14.95
C GLY A 229 -1.30 -3.67 -14.67
N ARG A 230 -2.32 -3.89 -13.82
CA ARG A 230 -3.27 -2.86 -13.37
C ARG A 230 -3.06 -2.46 -11.92
N GLY A 231 -2.13 -3.07 -11.22
CA GLY A 231 -1.92 -2.89 -9.79
C GLY A 231 -0.76 -1.97 -9.45
N HIS A 232 -0.55 -1.81 -8.17
CA HIS A 232 0.45 -0.90 -7.63
C HIS A 232 1.26 -1.59 -6.54
N VAL A 233 2.55 -1.36 -6.52
CA VAL A 233 3.45 -1.83 -5.46
C VAL A 233 4.22 -0.65 -4.89
N ALA A 234 4.18 -0.47 -3.57
CA ALA A 234 5.04 0.44 -2.84
C ALA A 234 5.94 -0.35 -1.90
N VAL A 235 7.23 -0.13 -1.98
CA VAL A 235 8.21 -0.68 -1.04
C VAL A 235 8.84 0.47 -0.30
N VAL A 236 8.69 0.47 1.02
CA VAL A 236 9.18 1.52 1.91
C VAL A 236 10.14 0.90 2.90
N THR A 237 11.31 1.46 3.00
CA THR A 237 12.27 1.12 4.05
C THR A 237 11.95 1.89 5.31
N ASP A 238 12.39 1.38 6.48
CA ASP A 238 11.93 1.79 7.80
C ASP A 238 10.45 1.45 8.05
N ALA A 239 10.18 0.28 8.60
CA ALA A 239 8.82 -0.06 9.05
C ALA A 239 8.40 0.76 10.28
N GLY A 240 9.32 1.41 10.98
CA GLY A 240 9.06 2.16 12.20
C GLY A 240 8.37 3.52 12.01
N TRP A 241 8.49 4.14 10.84
CA TRP A 241 8.06 5.52 10.61
C TRP A 241 6.55 5.80 10.78
N ILE A 242 5.72 4.76 10.77
CA ILE A 242 4.27 4.87 11.04
C ILE A 242 3.85 4.23 12.36
N SER A 243 4.83 3.88 13.21
CA SER A 243 4.53 3.35 14.55
C SER A 243 3.89 4.42 15.45
N ASN A 244 3.20 3.98 16.50
CA ASN A 244 2.60 4.88 17.49
C ASN A 244 3.62 5.91 18.02
N ASP A 245 4.85 5.45 18.30
CA ASP A 245 5.90 6.34 18.80
C ASP A 245 6.34 7.36 17.74
N ALA A 246 6.49 6.93 16.47
CA ALA A 246 6.84 7.83 15.38
C ALA A 246 5.75 8.90 15.13
N LEU A 247 4.48 8.53 15.31
CA LEU A 247 3.35 9.45 15.15
C LEU A 247 3.09 10.32 16.38
N SER A 248 3.77 10.05 17.50
CA SER A 248 3.65 10.80 18.74
C SER A 248 4.69 11.90 18.83
N GLU A 249 4.48 12.82 19.76
CA GLU A 249 5.48 13.86 20.08
C GLU A 249 6.75 13.31 20.75
N LYS A 250 6.73 12.07 21.23
CA LYS A 250 7.88 11.43 21.88
C LYS A 250 8.91 10.92 20.88
N GLY A 251 8.44 10.45 19.71
CA GLY A 251 9.29 9.84 18.70
C GLY A 251 9.85 8.48 19.09
N ILE A 252 10.56 7.83 18.16
CA ILE A 252 11.22 6.54 18.39
C ILE A 252 12.53 6.77 19.17
N GLY A 253 12.72 6.03 20.25
CA GLY A 253 13.94 6.12 21.05
C GLY A 253 14.22 7.53 21.62
N GLY A 254 13.18 8.34 21.84
CA GLY A 254 13.29 9.71 22.29
C GLY A 254 13.65 10.73 21.20
N VAL A 255 13.74 10.30 19.93
CA VAL A 255 13.99 11.17 18.78
C VAL A 255 12.66 11.53 18.13
N ALA A 256 12.14 12.70 18.44
CA ALA A 256 10.91 13.21 17.83
C ALA A 256 11.21 14.04 16.58
N ILE A 257 10.51 13.76 15.48
CA ILE A 257 10.56 14.58 14.27
C ILE A 257 9.31 15.48 14.24
N LYS A 258 9.47 16.69 14.77
CA LYS A 258 8.37 17.65 14.88
C LYS A 258 7.82 18.06 13.52
N GLY A 259 6.49 18.14 13.42
CA GLY A 259 5.77 18.59 12.24
C GLY A 259 5.80 17.59 11.07
N GLN A 260 6.10 16.32 11.34
CA GLN A 260 6.10 15.28 10.32
C GLN A 260 4.67 14.99 9.82
N ASP A 261 4.57 14.66 8.54
CA ASP A 261 3.33 14.33 7.84
C ASP A 261 3.19 12.79 7.62
N ASN A 262 3.80 11.96 8.47
CA ASN A 262 3.87 10.50 8.29
C ASN A 262 2.49 9.86 8.10
N TRP A 263 1.49 10.31 8.86
CA TRP A 263 0.11 9.87 8.66
C TRP A 263 -0.39 10.17 7.25
N GLU A 264 -0.23 11.40 6.80
CA GLU A 264 -0.72 11.84 5.49
C GLU A 264 0.03 11.15 4.35
N ILE A 265 1.34 10.94 4.50
CA ILE A 265 2.15 10.17 3.54
C ILE A 265 1.62 8.75 3.41
N PHE A 266 1.40 8.05 4.54
CA PHE A 266 0.91 6.68 4.52
C PHE A 266 -0.51 6.58 3.98
N ARG A 267 -1.38 7.49 4.37
CA ARG A 267 -2.74 7.60 3.87
C ARG A 267 -2.77 7.71 2.34
N ARG A 268 -1.97 8.63 1.78
CA ARG A 268 -1.87 8.81 0.33
C ARG A 268 -1.30 7.59 -0.38
N LEU A 269 -0.29 6.95 0.18
CA LEU A 269 0.26 5.70 -0.35
C LEU A 269 -0.77 4.57 -0.35
N ALA A 270 -1.58 4.45 0.71
CA ALA A 270 -2.62 3.44 0.80
C ALA A 270 -3.72 3.67 -0.26
N HIS A 271 -4.17 4.91 -0.47
CA HIS A 271 -5.12 5.24 -1.52
C HIS A 271 -4.55 5.03 -2.92
N TRP A 272 -3.30 5.43 -3.15
CA TRP A 272 -2.63 5.18 -4.42
C TRP A 272 -2.51 3.68 -4.71
N ALA A 273 -2.11 2.89 -3.72
CA ALA A 273 -2.03 1.44 -3.85
C ALA A 273 -3.42 0.82 -4.13
N ALA A 274 -4.49 1.34 -3.54
CA ALA A 274 -5.86 0.91 -3.78
C ALA A 274 -6.41 1.33 -5.15
N GLY A 275 -5.69 2.13 -5.94
CA GLY A 275 -6.21 2.73 -7.17
C GLY A 275 -7.34 3.74 -6.93
N THR A 276 -7.43 4.33 -5.72
CA THR A 276 -8.45 5.31 -5.34
C THR A 276 -7.80 6.68 -5.09
N ALA A 277 -8.55 7.75 -5.36
CA ALA A 277 -8.09 9.09 -4.99
C ALA A 277 -8.22 9.29 -3.48
N ALA A 278 -7.15 9.76 -2.83
CA ALA A 278 -7.25 10.25 -1.47
C ALA A 278 -8.15 11.49 -1.45
N SER A 279 -9.25 11.46 -0.70
CA SER A 279 -10.08 12.65 -0.52
C SER A 279 -9.24 13.78 0.07
N ALA A 280 -9.38 15.00 -0.48
CA ALA A 280 -8.73 16.17 0.10
C ALA A 280 -9.30 16.40 1.50
N ASN A 281 -8.59 15.94 2.54
CA ASN A 281 -9.01 16.21 3.90
C ASN A 281 -8.71 17.66 4.24
N SER A 282 -9.77 18.43 4.37
CA SER A 282 -9.80 19.75 5.01
C SER A 282 -9.72 19.55 6.54
N SER A 283 -8.55 19.23 7.07
CA SER A 283 -8.35 19.33 8.51
C SER A 283 -6.92 19.70 8.86
N LYS A 284 -6.56 20.94 8.53
CA LYS A 284 -5.76 21.73 9.47
C LYS A 284 -6.77 22.38 10.40
N THR A 285 -7.17 21.70 11.43
CA THR A 285 -7.72 22.36 12.62
C THR A 285 -6.53 22.83 13.42
N GLU A 286 -6.49 24.12 13.62
CA GLU A 286 -5.53 24.90 14.42
C GLU A 286 -5.34 24.33 15.84
#